data_4bf916616c47d41a1c3c8561b2209108
#
_entry.id   4bf916616c47d41a1c3c8561b2209108
#
_cell.length_a   1.000
_cell.length_b   1.000
_cell.length_c   1.000
_cell.angle_alpha   90.00
_cell.angle_beta   90.00
_cell.angle_gamma   90.00
#
_symmetry.space_group_name_H-M   'P 1'
#
loop_
_entity.id
_entity.type
_entity.pdbx_description
1 polymer ?
#
loop_
_entity_poly.entity_id
_entity_poly.type
_entity_poly.pdbx_seq_one_letter_code
_entity_poly.pdbx_strand_id
1 'polypeptide(L)'
;MSEIAQFDNLPDISFIDNLTMKEVEEMAKGGYIRSAREATGNTPTLYPASLPSIMVKEMALLHYQMLQYIDAGPKQTLLKYSTHENLDILAGNFGLKRRQAERATTIIRFTLAGTGQPSAVGVPEGTRVRTEDGVYFATTEYAEILPGEQSIDVTAAALEAGAESSGIEEGQVNQLVDPIPYVASAVNMTASSGGTDIESDDSLTERVYLVPSTYSCGGSPDSYEYFAKAWRNDVKDVSVTSPSPCVVDIYFTLRDGAIPSEADCEAMQESLRENSKRPMTDLVNCKAPTEIEYGIDVTYTIARSKSKIAVTVQNAVNAAIEEYKTWQRTMGRDIDPAELIARIKNAGAKRVRVAAPIDVVTESAQIPKLVSCSVVYGGLEDD
;
A
#
# COMPACT_ATOMS: atom_id res chain seq x y z
N MET A 1 -2.75 1.11 -10.10
CA MET A 1 -3.35 2.38 -10.55
C MET A 1 -3.80 3.09 -9.30
N SER A 2 -3.50 4.38 -9.17
CA SER A 2 -3.80 5.13 -7.94
C SER A 2 -5.29 5.11 -7.62
N GLU A 3 -5.63 4.92 -6.36
CA GLU A 3 -7.02 4.92 -5.87
C GLU A 3 -7.63 6.34 -5.78
N ILE A 4 -7.09 7.31 -6.53
CA ILE A 4 -7.62 8.66 -6.56
C ILE A 4 -8.93 8.65 -7.37
N ALA A 5 -10.06 8.72 -6.69
CA ALA A 5 -11.40 8.65 -7.30
C ALA A 5 -11.63 9.69 -8.42
N GLN A 6 -10.93 10.82 -8.38
CA GLN A 6 -10.98 11.82 -9.44
C GLN A 6 -10.36 11.34 -10.75
N PHE A 7 -9.38 10.42 -10.71
CA PHE A 7 -8.76 9.86 -11.92
C PHE A 7 -9.68 8.86 -12.64
N ASP A 8 -10.58 8.20 -11.92
CA ASP A 8 -11.55 7.27 -12.51
C ASP A 8 -12.55 8.00 -13.41
N ASN A 9 -12.83 9.26 -13.10
CA ASN A 9 -13.73 10.11 -13.89
C ASN A 9 -13.05 10.74 -15.12
N LEU A 10 -11.72 10.64 -15.27
CA LEU A 10 -11.01 11.15 -16.43
C LEU A 10 -11.02 10.11 -17.55
N PRO A 11 -11.30 10.52 -18.80
CA PRO A 11 -11.24 9.62 -19.93
C PRO A 11 -9.84 9.03 -20.10
N ASP A 12 -9.76 7.80 -20.57
CA ASP A 12 -8.51 7.23 -20.99
C ASP A 12 -8.03 7.88 -22.29
N ILE A 13 -6.76 8.26 -22.30
CA ILE A 13 -6.14 8.94 -23.42
C ILE A 13 -5.33 7.92 -24.23
N SER A 14 -5.46 8.00 -25.56
CA SER A 14 -4.59 7.29 -26.50
C SER A 14 -3.95 8.32 -27.44
N PHE A 15 -2.65 8.22 -27.60
CA PHE A 15 -1.88 9.02 -28.56
C PHE A 15 -1.76 8.34 -29.93
N ILE A 16 -2.40 7.17 -30.09
CA ILE A 16 -2.41 6.35 -31.30
C ILE A 16 -3.84 5.99 -31.75
N ASP A 17 -4.85 6.78 -31.33
CA ASP A 17 -6.27 6.58 -31.67
C ASP A 17 -6.79 5.16 -31.35
N ASN A 18 -6.25 4.51 -30.31
CA ASN A 18 -6.57 3.14 -29.90
C ASN A 18 -6.37 2.09 -31.02
N LEU A 19 -5.46 2.31 -31.95
CA LEU A 19 -5.16 1.37 -33.02
C LEU A 19 -4.81 -0.01 -32.46
N THR A 20 -5.51 -1.02 -32.96
CA THR A 20 -5.28 -2.42 -32.62
C THR A 20 -4.24 -3.07 -33.54
N MET A 21 -3.60 -4.13 -33.09
CA MET A 21 -2.67 -4.94 -33.93
C MET A 21 -3.32 -5.38 -35.25
N LYS A 22 -4.61 -5.74 -35.22
CA LYS A 22 -5.35 -6.18 -36.39
C LYS A 22 -5.51 -5.06 -37.42
N GLU A 23 -5.83 -3.85 -36.98
CA GLU A 23 -5.96 -2.68 -37.88
C GLU A 23 -4.63 -2.30 -38.50
N VAL A 24 -3.53 -2.34 -37.71
CA VAL A 24 -2.17 -2.13 -38.21
C VAL A 24 -1.77 -3.20 -39.23
N GLU A 25 -2.12 -4.47 -39.01
CA GLU A 25 -1.89 -5.54 -39.98
C GLU A 25 -2.69 -5.31 -41.27
N GLU A 26 -3.95 -4.88 -41.20
CA GLU A 26 -4.78 -4.59 -42.38
C GLU A 26 -4.22 -3.39 -43.13
N MET A 27 -3.79 -2.34 -42.45
CA MET A 27 -3.14 -1.19 -43.08
C MET A 27 -1.84 -1.60 -43.79
N ALA A 28 -1.01 -2.42 -43.17
CA ALA A 28 0.25 -2.93 -43.75
C ALA A 28 -0.02 -3.79 -44.98
N LYS A 29 -1.02 -4.68 -44.97
CA LYS A 29 -1.47 -5.48 -46.12
C LYS A 29 -1.97 -4.58 -47.26
N GLY A 30 -2.82 -3.61 -46.97
CA GLY A 30 -3.34 -2.66 -47.95
C GLY A 30 -2.21 -1.82 -48.56
N GLY A 31 -1.25 -1.36 -47.76
CA GLY A 31 -0.03 -0.66 -48.22
C GLY A 31 0.79 -1.51 -49.17
N TYR A 32 1.11 -2.76 -48.78
CA TYR A 32 1.84 -3.69 -49.62
C TYR A 32 1.17 -3.96 -50.98
N ILE A 33 -0.15 -4.25 -50.99
CA ILE A 33 -0.92 -4.52 -52.20
C ILE A 33 -0.89 -3.30 -53.14
N ARG A 34 -1.03 -2.10 -52.59
CA ARG A 34 -0.98 -0.84 -53.33
C ARG A 34 0.38 -0.61 -53.99
N SER A 35 1.44 -0.68 -53.19
CA SER A 35 2.81 -0.50 -53.68
C SER A 35 3.22 -1.54 -54.70
N ALA A 36 2.82 -2.80 -54.53
CA ALA A 36 3.11 -3.87 -55.48
C ALA A 36 2.33 -3.68 -56.80
N ARG A 37 1.09 -3.19 -56.73
CA ARG A 37 0.30 -2.84 -57.93
C ARG A 37 0.94 -1.67 -58.70
N GLU A 38 1.41 -0.67 -57.99
CA GLU A 38 2.09 0.49 -58.60
C GLU A 38 3.38 0.07 -59.30
N ALA A 39 4.16 -0.82 -58.67
CA ALA A 39 5.46 -1.27 -59.19
C ALA A 39 5.34 -2.28 -60.36
N THR A 40 4.32 -3.16 -60.33
CA THR A 40 4.28 -4.31 -61.25
C THR A 40 3.07 -4.26 -62.23
N GLY A 41 2.12 -3.34 -62.01
CA GLY A 41 0.87 -3.30 -62.72
C GLY A 41 -0.17 -4.38 -62.32
N ASN A 42 0.22 -5.33 -61.45
CA ASN A 42 -0.59 -6.45 -61.01
C ASN A 42 -1.01 -6.33 -59.55
N THR A 43 -2.18 -6.78 -59.19
CA THR A 43 -2.65 -6.83 -57.83
C THR A 43 -2.28 -8.18 -57.20
N PRO A 44 -1.31 -8.27 -56.27
CA PRO A 44 -0.93 -9.52 -55.69
C PRO A 44 -1.97 -10.04 -54.71
N THR A 45 -2.11 -11.37 -54.62
CA THR A 45 -2.90 -12.03 -53.58
C THR A 45 -1.97 -12.52 -52.49
N LEU A 46 -2.21 -12.08 -51.26
CA LEU A 46 -1.47 -12.53 -50.09
C LEU A 46 -2.06 -13.85 -49.55
N TYR A 47 -1.45 -14.99 -49.87
CA TYR A 47 -1.86 -16.25 -49.29
C TYR A 47 -1.33 -16.38 -47.86
N PRO A 48 -2.10 -16.99 -46.93
CA PRO A 48 -1.64 -17.31 -45.60
C PRO A 48 -0.30 -18.01 -45.59
N ALA A 49 0.65 -18.00 -44.99
CA ALA A 49 1.96 -18.67 -45.03
C ALA A 49 2.84 -18.43 -46.28
N SER A 50 2.47 -17.50 -47.18
CA SER A 50 3.40 -17.02 -48.20
C SER A 50 4.47 -16.11 -47.59
N LEU A 51 5.69 -16.08 -48.14
CA LEU A 51 6.76 -15.21 -47.66
C LEU A 51 6.34 -13.74 -47.57
N PRO A 52 5.67 -13.14 -48.58
CA PRO A 52 5.20 -11.77 -48.46
C PRO A 52 4.18 -11.57 -47.31
N SER A 53 3.28 -12.54 -47.08
CA SER A 53 2.35 -12.46 -45.94
C SER A 53 3.02 -12.49 -44.59
N ILE A 54 4.05 -13.33 -44.44
CA ILE A 54 4.85 -13.39 -43.22
C ILE A 54 5.61 -12.07 -43.00
N MET A 55 6.26 -11.56 -44.03
CA MET A 55 7.00 -10.27 -43.94
C MET A 55 6.08 -9.11 -43.57
N VAL A 56 4.88 -9.02 -44.17
CA VAL A 56 3.91 -7.97 -43.84
C VAL A 56 3.45 -8.08 -42.37
N LYS A 57 3.24 -9.29 -41.86
CA LYS A 57 2.88 -9.50 -40.46
C LYS A 57 3.98 -9.09 -39.50
N GLU A 58 5.24 -9.46 -39.79
CA GLU A 58 6.39 -9.05 -38.96
C GLU A 58 6.58 -7.53 -38.98
N MET A 59 6.43 -6.88 -40.15
CA MET A 59 6.48 -5.43 -40.23
C MET A 59 5.33 -4.78 -39.48
N ALA A 60 4.12 -5.32 -39.55
CA ALA A 60 2.98 -4.83 -38.78
C ALA A 60 3.19 -4.96 -37.28
N LEU A 61 3.78 -6.07 -36.82
CA LEU A 61 4.13 -6.29 -35.42
C LEU A 61 5.15 -5.24 -34.91
N LEU A 62 6.21 -5.02 -35.67
CA LEU A 62 7.22 -4.01 -35.35
C LEU A 62 6.61 -2.60 -35.30
N HIS A 63 5.74 -2.27 -36.27
CA HIS A 63 5.03 -1.01 -36.30
C HIS A 63 4.11 -0.84 -35.09
N TYR A 64 3.38 -1.88 -34.74
CA TYR A 64 2.50 -1.87 -33.56
C TYR A 64 3.30 -1.70 -32.27
N GLN A 65 4.45 -2.35 -32.13
CA GLN A 65 5.34 -2.15 -30.99
C GLN A 65 5.82 -0.69 -30.91
N MET A 66 6.22 -0.10 -32.04
CA MET A 66 6.60 1.33 -32.07
C MET A 66 5.44 2.25 -31.67
N LEU A 67 4.22 1.95 -32.14
CA LEU A 67 3.02 2.69 -31.72
C LEU A 67 2.78 2.57 -30.22
N GLN A 68 2.98 1.39 -29.62
CA GLN A 68 2.85 1.22 -28.17
C GLN A 68 3.86 2.08 -27.39
N TYR A 69 5.11 2.21 -27.87
CA TYR A 69 6.08 3.11 -27.25
C TYR A 69 5.68 4.59 -27.42
N ILE A 70 5.13 4.95 -28.58
CA ILE A 70 4.61 6.32 -28.86
C ILE A 70 3.43 6.64 -27.93
N ASP A 71 2.57 5.67 -27.62
CA ASP A 71 1.45 5.85 -26.70
C ASP A 71 1.93 5.91 -25.24
N ALA A 72 2.86 5.04 -24.86
CA ALA A 72 3.35 4.94 -23.50
C ALA A 72 4.19 6.16 -23.06
N GLY A 73 5.07 6.67 -23.95
CA GLY A 73 5.97 7.77 -23.60
C GLY A 73 5.26 9.03 -23.11
N PRO A 74 4.35 9.63 -23.90
CA PRO A 74 3.61 10.81 -23.47
C PRO A 74 2.72 10.55 -22.25
N LYS A 75 2.15 9.34 -22.12
CA LYS A 75 1.37 8.97 -20.92
C LYS A 75 2.18 9.13 -19.64
N GLN A 76 3.48 8.82 -19.66
CA GLN A 76 4.35 9.00 -18.50
C GLN A 76 4.53 10.46 -18.05
N THR A 77 4.13 11.43 -18.86
CA THR A 77 4.10 12.85 -18.45
C THR A 77 2.82 13.26 -17.72
N LEU A 78 1.84 12.39 -17.71
CA LEU A 78 0.55 12.62 -17.06
C LEU A 78 0.49 11.88 -15.72
N LEU A 79 0.14 12.55 -14.65
CA LEU A 79 0.14 12.00 -13.29
C LEU A 79 -0.69 10.70 -13.17
N LYS A 80 -1.83 10.61 -13.91
CA LYS A 80 -2.69 9.40 -13.95
C LYS A 80 -1.94 8.14 -14.39
N TYR A 81 -0.93 8.26 -15.26
CA TYR A 81 -0.25 7.12 -15.90
C TYR A 81 1.24 7.03 -15.56
N SER A 82 1.80 8.03 -14.88
CA SER A 82 3.21 8.08 -14.54
C SER A 82 3.55 7.07 -13.46
N THR A 83 4.68 6.38 -13.64
CA THR A 83 5.16 5.34 -12.73
C THR A 83 6.68 5.43 -12.54
N HIS A 84 7.17 4.86 -11.43
CA HIS A 84 8.60 4.71 -11.14
C HIS A 84 9.38 6.04 -11.28
N GLU A 85 10.49 6.03 -12.02
CA GLU A 85 11.38 7.20 -12.18
C GLU A 85 10.70 8.39 -12.88
N ASN A 86 9.73 8.13 -13.78
CA ASN A 86 8.99 9.21 -14.43
C ASN A 86 8.10 9.95 -13.42
N LEU A 87 7.49 9.21 -12.50
CA LEU A 87 6.72 9.79 -11.41
C LEU A 87 7.63 10.57 -10.45
N ASP A 88 8.83 10.07 -10.18
CA ASP A 88 9.82 10.77 -9.33
C ASP A 88 10.24 12.11 -9.97
N ILE A 89 10.39 12.15 -11.29
CA ILE A 89 10.69 13.39 -12.04
C ILE A 89 9.51 14.37 -11.96
N LEU A 90 8.27 13.86 -12.14
CA LEU A 90 7.07 14.69 -11.98
C LEU A 90 6.96 15.26 -10.55
N ALA A 91 7.18 14.44 -9.53
CA ALA A 91 7.19 14.86 -8.14
C ALA A 91 8.26 15.93 -7.86
N GLY A 92 9.43 15.78 -8.50
CA GLY A 92 10.54 16.74 -8.43
C GLY A 92 10.16 18.14 -8.91
N ASN A 93 9.27 18.28 -9.90
CA ASN A 93 8.75 19.58 -10.36
C ASN A 93 7.98 20.34 -9.26
N PHE A 94 7.45 19.62 -8.28
CA PHE A 94 6.75 20.17 -7.12
C PHE A 94 7.62 20.20 -5.86
N GLY A 95 8.92 19.90 -5.97
CA GLY A 95 9.84 19.84 -4.84
C GLY A 95 9.67 18.60 -3.95
N LEU A 96 8.89 17.62 -4.38
CA LEU A 96 8.69 16.35 -3.68
C LEU A 96 9.80 15.35 -4.05
N LYS A 97 10.11 14.49 -3.08
CA LYS A 97 10.94 13.30 -3.27
C LYS A 97 10.21 12.09 -2.74
N ARG A 98 10.39 10.95 -3.40
CA ARG A 98 9.92 9.65 -2.89
C ARG A 98 10.55 9.38 -1.54
N ARG A 99 9.74 9.03 -0.57
CA ARG A 99 10.20 8.65 0.77
C ARG A 99 10.94 7.33 0.66
N GLN A 100 12.09 7.30 1.30
CA GLN A 100 12.91 6.08 1.33
C GLN A 100 12.41 5.13 2.41
N ALA A 101 12.78 3.87 2.28
CA ALA A 101 12.54 2.89 3.33
C ALA A 101 13.26 3.28 4.63
N GLU A 102 12.60 3.10 5.75
CA GLU A 102 13.13 3.39 7.08
C GLU A 102 13.36 2.10 7.86
N ARG A 103 14.31 2.15 8.80
CA ARG A 103 14.66 1.02 9.65
C ARG A 103 13.82 1.01 10.92
N ALA A 104 13.33 -0.16 11.31
CA ALA A 104 12.70 -0.31 12.62
C ALA A 104 13.72 -0.22 13.73
N THR A 105 13.29 0.26 14.89
CA THR A 105 14.07 0.31 16.11
C THR A 105 13.40 -0.46 17.23
N THR A 106 14.20 -1.01 18.15
CA THR A 106 13.74 -1.68 19.37
C THR A 106 14.78 -1.50 20.46
N ILE A 107 14.42 -1.77 21.70
CA ILE A 107 15.34 -1.78 22.85
C ILE A 107 15.73 -3.22 23.14
N ILE A 108 17.03 -3.52 23.09
CA ILE A 108 17.57 -4.84 23.40
C ILE A 108 18.23 -4.83 24.77
N ARG A 109 17.83 -5.76 25.63
CA ARG A 109 18.45 -6.01 26.92
C ARG A 109 19.51 -7.06 26.79
N PHE A 110 20.76 -6.69 27.13
CA PHE A 110 21.89 -7.61 27.26
C PHE A 110 22.02 -8.01 28.70
N THR A 111 22.05 -9.32 29.01
CA THR A 111 22.10 -9.86 30.38
C THR A 111 23.36 -10.70 30.56
N LEU A 112 24.06 -10.51 31.68
CA LEU A 112 25.27 -11.26 32.05
C LEU A 112 24.97 -12.68 32.55
N ALA A 113 25.86 -13.61 32.29
CA ALA A 113 25.76 -15.01 32.76
C ALA A 113 25.85 -15.17 34.27
N GLY A 114 26.31 -14.15 34.99
CA GLY A 114 26.45 -14.21 36.46
C GLY A 114 26.75 -12.84 37.05
N THR A 115 26.55 -12.74 38.37
CA THR A 115 26.86 -11.54 39.17
C THR A 115 28.31 -11.57 39.69
N GLY A 116 28.98 -10.43 39.69
CA GLY A 116 30.31 -10.27 40.31
C GLY A 116 31.46 -10.12 39.35
N GLN A 117 31.23 -9.60 38.16
CA GLN A 117 32.30 -9.20 37.24
C GLN A 117 33.11 -8.05 37.86
N PRO A 118 34.45 -8.16 37.92
CA PRO A 118 35.30 -7.14 38.53
C PRO A 118 35.49 -5.88 37.70
N SER A 119 35.07 -5.92 36.42
CA SER A 119 35.19 -4.83 35.46
C SER A 119 33.91 -4.67 34.64
N ALA A 120 33.70 -3.49 34.11
CA ALA A 120 32.59 -3.23 33.17
C ALA A 120 32.68 -4.14 31.94
N VAL A 121 31.52 -4.58 31.44
CA VAL A 121 31.40 -5.37 30.21
C VAL A 121 30.82 -4.48 29.15
N GLY A 122 31.62 -4.19 28.10
CA GLY A 122 31.18 -3.35 26.99
C GLY A 122 30.31 -4.10 25.97
N VAL A 123 29.25 -3.47 25.55
CA VAL A 123 28.42 -3.86 24.38
C VAL A 123 28.78 -2.91 23.26
N PRO A 124 29.53 -3.36 22.23
CA PRO A 124 29.93 -2.51 21.13
C PRO A 124 28.73 -2.02 20.29
N GLU A 125 28.84 -0.82 19.72
CA GLU A 125 27.98 -0.38 18.62
C GLU A 125 28.09 -1.38 17.45
N GLY A 126 26.96 -1.66 16.79
CA GLY A 126 26.90 -2.61 15.70
C GLY A 126 26.80 -4.07 16.12
N THR A 127 26.66 -4.37 17.42
CA THR A 127 26.43 -5.74 17.91
C THR A 127 25.10 -6.26 17.37
N ARG A 128 25.15 -7.40 16.65
CA ARG A 128 24.00 -7.95 15.94
C ARG A 128 23.25 -8.96 16.81
N VAL A 129 21.94 -8.78 16.83
CA VAL A 129 20.96 -9.74 17.38
C VAL A 129 19.90 -10.00 16.31
N ARG A 130 19.39 -11.21 16.21
CA ARG A 130 18.39 -11.56 15.19
C ARG A 130 17.19 -12.28 15.78
N THR A 131 16.12 -12.31 14.98
CA THR A 131 14.97 -13.20 15.18
C THR A 131 15.29 -14.61 14.68
N GLU A 132 14.43 -15.57 14.99
CA GLU A 132 14.49 -16.92 14.44
C GLU A 132 14.31 -16.91 12.91
N ASP A 133 13.43 -16.05 12.39
CA ASP A 133 13.13 -15.86 10.96
C ASP A 133 14.24 -15.14 10.19
N GLY A 134 15.29 -14.66 10.87
CA GLY A 134 16.47 -14.09 10.21
C GLY A 134 16.45 -12.58 10.03
N VAL A 135 15.58 -11.84 10.69
CA VAL A 135 15.63 -10.36 10.73
C VAL A 135 16.71 -9.91 11.72
N TYR A 136 17.65 -9.09 11.26
CA TYR A 136 18.80 -8.65 12.03
C TYR A 136 18.62 -7.24 12.55
N PHE A 137 18.97 -7.05 13.83
CA PHE A 137 19.11 -5.75 14.48
C PHE A 137 20.55 -5.55 14.96
N ALA A 138 21.02 -4.31 14.92
CA ALA A 138 22.34 -3.94 15.42
C ALA A 138 22.21 -2.78 16.42
N THR A 139 22.98 -2.81 17.49
CA THR A 139 23.03 -1.72 18.46
C THR A 139 23.49 -0.42 17.79
N THR A 140 22.83 0.70 18.13
CA THR A 140 23.11 2.01 17.54
C THR A 140 24.15 2.81 18.29
N GLU A 141 24.52 2.36 19.49
CA GLU A 141 25.46 3.02 20.38
C GLU A 141 26.27 2.02 21.20
N TYR A 142 27.43 2.47 21.69
CA TYR A 142 28.20 1.72 22.65
C TYR A 142 27.60 1.88 24.05
N ALA A 143 27.51 0.77 24.79
CA ALA A 143 27.04 0.77 26.18
C ALA A 143 27.88 -0.14 27.08
N GLU A 144 27.89 0.11 28.38
CA GLU A 144 28.66 -0.68 29.37
C GLU A 144 27.75 -1.16 30.50
N ILE A 145 27.81 -2.47 30.82
CA ILE A 145 27.21 -3.03 32.03
C ILE A 145 28.21 -2.80 33.14
N LEU A 146 27.87 -1.92 34.08
CA LEU A 146 28.77 -1.56 35.19
C LEU A 146 28.94 -2.70 36.22
N PRO A 147 30.04 -2.71 36.97
CA PRO A 147 30.22 -3.68 38.05
C PRO A 147 29.09 -3.60 39.07
N GLY A 148 28.40 -4.73 39.28
CA GLY A 148 27.23 -4.82 40.16
C GLY A 148 25.87 -4.76 39.44
N GLU A 149 25.84 -4.37 38.21
CA GLU A 149 24.65 -4.47 37.35
C GLU A 149 24.60 -5.83 36.64
N GLN A 150 23.39 -6.29 36.32
CA GLN A 150 23.18 -7.59 35.69
C GLN A 150 22.81 -7.46 34.20
N SER A 151 22.31 -6.32 33.81
CA SER A 151 21.84 -6.08 32.41
C SER A 151 21.94 -4.63 32.05
N ILE A 152 21.91 -4.36 30.73
CA ILE A 152 21.80 -3.03 30.18
C ILE A 152 20.84 -3.05 28.99
N ASP A 153 20.08 -1.99 28.86
CA ASP A 153 19.15 -1.76 27.72
C ASP A 153 19.84 -0.85 26.71
N VAL A 154 19.89 -1.29 25.45
CA VAL A 154 20.54 -0.57 24.36
C VAL A 154 19.58 -0.48 23.18
N THR A 155 19.49 0.69 22.57
CA THR A 155 18.72 0.87 21.34
C THR A 155 19.39 0.14 20.19
N ALA A 156 18.60 -0.60 19.43
CA ALA A 156 19.06 -1.28 18.23
C ALA A 156 18.14 -0.94 17.04
N ALA A 157 18.75 -0.82 15.87
CA ALA A 157 18.04 -0.61 14.61
C ALA A 157 18.17 -1.83 13.70
N ALA A 158 17.14 -2.10 12.92
CA ALA A 158 17.19 -3.15 11.91
C ALA A 158 18.32 -2.87 10.90
N LEU A 159 19.00 -3.92 10.42
CA LEU A 159 20.04 -3.77 9.40
C LEU A 159 19.45 -3.42 8.04
N GLU A 160 18.31 -3.99 7.73
CA GLU A 160 17.57 -3.70 6.50
C GLU A 160 16.40 -2.78 6.82
N ALA A 161 16.20 -1.78 5.95
CA ALA A 161 15.04 -0.91 6.02
C ALA A 161 13.84 -1.63 5.38
N GLY A 162 12.67 -1.46 5.96
CA GLY A 162 11.45 -2.07 5.44
C GLY A 162 10.44 -2.35 6.54
N ALA A 163 9.21 -2.58 6.12
CA ALA A 163 8.11 -2.87 7.03
C ALA A 163 8.25 -4.22 7.74
N GLU A 164 8.93 -5.19 7.12
CA GLU A 164 9.15 -6.54 7.69
C GLU A 164 9.88 -6.53 9.02
N SER A 165 10.73 -5.50 9.25
CA SER A 165 11.44 -5.34 10.51
C SER A 165 10.61 -4.69 11.62
N SER A 166 9.39 -4.22 11.32
CA SER A 166 8.46 -3.55 12.23
C SER A 166 7.41 -4.52 12.77
N GLY A 167 6.95 -4.32 13.98
CA GLY A 167 5.91 -5.16 14.59
C GLY A 167 6.42 -6.49 15.17
N ILE A 168 7.72 -6.71 15.24
CA ILE A 168 8.30 -7.89 15.88
C ILE A 168 8.08 -7.77 17.39
N GLU A 169 7.35 -8.71 17.97
CA GLU A 169 6.94 -8.68 19.38
C GLU A 169 8.13 -8.78 20.35
N GLU A 170 7.88 -8.38 21.60
CA GLU A 170 8.83 -8.53 22.70
C GLU A 170 9.28 -9.99 22.85
N GLY A 171 10.61 -10.20 23.03
CA GLY A 171 11.20 -11.52 23.21
C GLY A 171 11.53 -12.28 21.93
N GLN A 172 11.14 -11.81 20.75
CA GLN A 172 11.38 -12.50 19.48
C GLN A 172 12.79 -12.20 18.90
N VAL A 173 13.38 -11.04 19.19
CA VAL A 173 14.77 -10.75 18.83
C VAL A 173 15.66 -11.24 19.95
N ASN A 174 16.10 -12.50 19.87
CA ASN A 174 16.73 -13.18 21.00
C ASN A 174 17.99 -14.01 20.65
N GLN A 175 18.40 -14.02 19.38
CA GLN A 175 19.61 -14.74 18.97
C GLN A 175 20.78 -13.79 18.81
N LEU A 176 21.71 -13.80 19.78
CA LEU A 176 22.95 -13.03 19.70
C LEU A 176 23.85 -13.61 18.61
N VAL A 177 24.17 -12.80 17.60
CA VAL A 177 25.01 -13.20 16.45
C VAL A 177 26.48 -12.96 16.73
N ASP A 178 26.81 -11.85 17.37
CA ASP A 178 28.17 -11.48 17.75
C ASP A 178 28.40 -11.74 19.24
N PRO A 179 29.00 -12.87 19.62
CA PRO A 179 29.19 -13.23 21.03
C PRO A 179 30.02 -12.19 21.79
N ILE A 180 29.50 -11.71 22.90
CA ILE A 180 30.22 -10.80 23.81
C ILE A 180 30.64 -11.60 25.05
N PRO A 181 31.90 -11.53 25.48
CA PRO A 181 32.34 -12.21 26.69
C PRO A 181 31.45 -11.84 27.88
N TYR A 182 31.05 -12.86 28.66
CA TYR A 182 30.21 -12.76 29.85
C TYR A 182 28.72 -12.43 29.62
N VAL A 183 28.28 -12.09 28.40
CA VAL A 183 26.86 -11.91 28.07
C VAL A 183 26.23 -13.27 27.80
N ALA A 184 25.16 -13.59 28.51
CA ALA A 184 24.41 -14.85 28.37
C ALA A 184 23.27 -14.74 27.37
N SER A 185 22.60 -13.60 27.31
CA SER A 185 21.45 -13.42 26.47
C SER A 185 21.28 -11.95 26.03
N ALA A 186 20.68 -11.77 24.87
CA ALA A 186 20.21 -10.48 24.34
C ALA A 186 18.77 -10.67 23.87
N VAL A 187 17.84 -9.86 24.39
CA VAL A 187 16.41 -10.00 24.09
C VAL A 187 15.77 -8.62 23.95
N ASN A 188 14.91 -8.44 22.95
CA ASN A 188 14.19 -7.18 22.83
C ASN A 188 13.11 -7.06 23.91
N MET A 189 13.03 -5.87 24.49
CA MET A 189 12.11 -5.53 25.58
C MET A 189 10.89 -4.76 25.12
N THR A 190 10.89 -4.32 23.87
CA THR A 190 9.78 -3.61 23.24
C THR A 190 9.54 -4.20 21.86
N ALA A 191 8.29 -4.14 21.39
CA ALA A 191 8.01 -4.44 19.99
C ALA A 191 8.80 -3.48 19.08
N SER A 192 9.33 -4.00 17.98
CA SER A 192 10.03 -3.15 17.01
C SER A 192 9.04 -2.22 16.28
N SER A 193 9.46 -1.00 16.02
CA SER A 193 8.62 0.01 15.37
C SER A 193 9.41 0.96 14.48
N GLY A 194 8.71 1.65 13.57
CA GLY A 194 9.29 2.69 12.70
C GLY A 194 9.85 2.19 11.38
N GLY A 195 9.86 0.87 11.14
CA GLY A 195 10.26 0.34 9.83
C GLY A 195 9.18 0.57 8.78
N THR A 196 9.57 1.15 7.65
CA THR A 196 8.67 1.40 6.52
C THR A 196 9.35 1.05 5.20
N ASP A 197 8.56 0.57 4.25
CA ASP A 197 9.04 0.34 2.88
C ASP A 197 9.21 1.66 2.14
N ILE A 198 9.89 1.59 0.99
CA ILE A 198 9.93 2.71 0.06
C ILE A 198 8.52 3.09 -0.35
N GLU A 199 8.26 4.39 -0.46
CA GLU A 199 6.95 4.91 -0.84
C GLU A 199 6.48 4.35 -2.19
N SER A 200 5.26 3.81 -2.22
CA SER A 200 4.65 3.29 -3.45
C SER A 200 4.34 4.40 -4.46
N ASP A 201 4.19 4.02 -5.73
CA ASP A 201 3.77 4.96 -6.78
C ASP A 201 2.41 5.58 -6.47
N ASP A 202 1.48 4.80 -5.90
CA ASP A 202 0.14 5.29 -5.57
C ASP A 202 0.19 6.36 -4.47
N SER A 203 0.99 6.15 -3.40
CA SER A 203 1.19 7.15 -2.33
C SER A 203 1.86 8.42 -2.84
N LEU A 204 2.91 8.29 -3.67
CA LEU A 204 3.58 9.44 -4.24
C LEU A 204 2.66 10.22 -5.19
N THR A 205 1.86 9.52 -6.01
CA THR A 205 0.87 10.13 -6.91
C THR A 205 -0.15 10.96 -6.13
N GLU A 206 -0.67 10.42 -5.02
CA GLU A 206 -1.60 11.13 -4.15
C GLU A 206 -0.97 12.39 -3.55
N ARG A 207 0.27 12.31 -3.07
CA ARG A 207 1.00 13.47 -2.57
C ARG A 207 1.20 14.54 -3.64
N VAL A 208 1.58 14.16 -4.86
CA VAL A 208 1.73 15.09 -5.99
C VAL A 208 0.39 15.75 -6.33
N TYR A 209 -0.70 14.98 -6.33
CA TYR A 209 -2.05 15.49 -6.57
C TYR A 209 -2.47 16.54 -5.55
N LEU A 210 -2.12 16.34 -4.28
CA LEU A 210 -2.50 17.24 -3.17
C LEU A 210 -1.61 18.51 -3.07
N VAL A 211 -0.41 18.52 -3.68
CA VAL A 211 0.52 19.67 -3.58
C VAL A 211 -0.12 21.02 -3.94
N PRO A 212 -0.92 21.15 -5.02
CA PRO A 212 -1.53 22.43 -5.35
C PRO A 212 -2.39 23.03 -4.22
N SER A 213 -2.98 22.17 -3.38
CA SER A 213 -3.78 22.61 -2.23
C SER A 213 -2.93 23.28 -1.14
N THR A 214 -1.61 23.01 -1.11
CA THR A 214 -0.69 23.63 -0.13
C THR A 214 -0.29 25.06 -0.49
N TYR A 215 -0.53 25.51 -1.72
CA TYR A 215 -0.21 26.88 -2.14
C TYR A 215 -1.14 27.92 -1.54
N SER A 216 -2.27 27.50 -1.00
CA SER A 216 -3.22 28.37 -0.31
C SER A 216 -3.09 28.23 1.20
N CYS A 217 -2.78 29.31 1.89
CA CYS A 217 -2.86 29.38 3.36
C CYS A 217 -4.31 29.49 3.87
N GLY A 218 -5.30 29.24 3.03
CA GLY A 218 -6.73 29.41 3.32
C GLY A 218 -7.34 28.30 4.19
N GLY A 219 -6.57 27.28 4.61
CA GLY A 219 -7.07 26.20 5.48
C GLY A 219 -8.08 25.28 4.79
N SER A 220 -7.85 24.94 3.51
CA SER A 220 -8.70 23.98 2.81
C SER A 220 -8.57 22.57 3.43
N PRO A 221 -9.63 21.73 3.38
CA PRO A 221 -9.55 20.34 3.84
C PRO A 221 -8.38 19.57 3.21
N ASP A 222 -8.16 19.73 1.90
CA ASP A 222 -7.09 19.05 1.16
C ASP A 222 -5.68 19.48 1.62
N SER A 223 -5.53 20.74 2.06
CA SER A 223 -4.28 21.24 2.62
C SER A 223 -3.96 20.56 3.96
N TYR A 224 -4.95 20.44 4.83
CA TYR A 224 -4.80 19.73 6.10
C TYR A 224 -4.55 18.23 5.89
N GLU A 225 -5.24 17.62 4.94
CA GLU A 225 -5.02 16.23 4.56
C GLU A 225 -3.58 16.00 4.07
N TYR A 226 -3.08 16.87 3.19
CA TYR A 226 -1.68 16.83 2.74
C TYR A 226 -0.71 16.90 3.91
N PHE A 227 -0.84 17.87 4.80
CA PHE A 227 0.09 18.02 5.93
C PHE A 227 -0.02 16.88 6.94
N ALA A 228 -1.20 16.32 7.17
CA ALA A 228 -1.38 15.15 8.01
C ALA A 228 -0.70 13.90 7.41
N LYS A 229 -0.88 13.65 6.12
CA LYS A 229 -0.18 12.56 5.40
C LYS A 229 1.33 12.83 5.27
N ALA A 230 1.76 14.09 5.22
CA ALA A 230 3.16 14.46 5.20
C ALA A 230 3.88 14.29 6.54
N TRP A 231 3.16 14.21 7.65
CA TRP A 231 3.73 14.07 8.98
C TRP A 231 4.44 12.73 9.18
N ARG A 232 3.83 11.60 8.78
CA ARG A 232 4.40 10.26 8.96
C ARG A 232 3.95 9.32 7.83
N ASN A 233 4.84 8.40 7.42
CA ASN A 233 4.61 7.50 6.27
C ASN A 233 3.52 6.44 6.49
N ASP A 234 3.19 6.15 7.75
CA ASP A 234 2.19 5.17 8.11
C ASP A 234 0.78 5.74 8.28
N VAL A 235 0.60 7.05 8.09
CA VAL A 235 -0.74 7.67 8.02
C VAL A 235 -1.41 7.24 6.73
N LYS A 236 -2.55 6.57 6.85
CA LYS A 236 -3.30 6.02 5.71
C LYS A 236 -4.47 6.92 5.33
N ASP A 237 -5.48 6.97 6.15
CA ASP A 237 -6.69 7.75 5.89
C ASP A 237 -6.72 9.00 6.76
N VAL A 238 -7.18 10.11 6.17
CA VAL A 238 -7.35 11.38 6.88
C VAL A 238 -8.73 11.95 6.53
N SER A 239 -9.46 12.39 7.53
CA SER A 239 -10.72 13.10 7.37
C SER A 239 -10.69 14.42 8.12
N VAL A 240 -11.01 15.50 7.42
CA VAL A 240 -10.99 16.87 7.96
C VAL A 240 -12.41 17.39 8.08
N THR A 241 -12.80 17.80 9.26
CA THR A 241 -14.13 18.36 9.54
C THR A 241 -14.03 19.69 10.27
N SER A 242 -15.01 20.55 10.11
CA SER A 242 -15.09 21.82 10.82
C SER A 242 -16.41 21.89 11.59
N PRO A 243 -16.43 21.44 12.86
CA PRO A 243 -17.65 21.39 13.66
C PRO A 243 -18.15 22.77 14.08
N SER A 244 -17.29 23.77 14.10
CA SER A 244 -17.63 25.17 14.41
C SER A 244 -16.62 26.10 13.73
N PRO A 245 -16.96 27.40 13.57
CA PRO A 245 -16.05 28.39 13.00
C PRO A 245 -14.69 28.41 13.69
N CYS A 246 -13.63 28.44 12.91
CA CYS A 246 -12.24 28.46 13.37
C CYS A 246 -11.80 27.17 14.12
N VAL A 247 -12.58 26.10 14.11
CA VAL A 247 -12.20 24.81 14.68
C VAL A 247 -12.10 23.80 13.57
N VAL A 248 -10.95 23.11 13.47
CA VAL A 248 -10.69 22.06 12.50
C VAL A 248 -10.35 20.78 13.25
N ASP A 249 -11.18 19.78 13.10
CA ASP A 249 -10.95 18.45 13.65
C ASP A 249 -10.42 17.54 12.54
N ILE A 250 -9.26 16.95 12.76
CA ILE A 250 -8.58 16.05 11.84
C ILE A 250 -8.60 14.64 12.46
N TYR A 251 -9.29 13.74 11.79
CA TYR A 251 -9.30 12.32 12.14
C TYR A 251 -8.37 11.57 11.20
N PHE A 252 -7.60 10.62 11.72
CA PHE A 252 -6.67 9.86 10.90
C PHE A 252 -6.53 8.43 11.37
N THR A 253 -6.11 7.56 10.48
CA THR A 253 -5.75 6.17 10.76
C THR A 253 -4.32 5.93 10.33
N LEU A 254 -3.71 4.92 10.95
CA LEU A 254 -2.40 4.43 10.58
C LEU A 254 -2.53 3.26 9.60
N ARG A 255 -1.40 2.66 9.23
CA ARG A 255 -1.34 1.50 8.34
C ARG A 255 -2.37 0.44 8.77
N ASP A 256 -2.99 -0.22 7.78
CA ASP A 256 -4.02 -1.26 7.96
C ASP A 256 -5.26 -0.81 8.75
N GLY A 257 -5.51 0.50 8.80
CA GLY A 257 -6.63 1.08 9.54
C GLY A 257 -6.46 0.98 11.06
N ALA A 258 -5.23 0.94 11.55
CA ALA A 258 -4.93 0.98 12.97
C ALA A 258 -5.32 2.34 13.56
N ILE A 259 -5.83 2.32 14.79
CA ILE A 259 -6.23 3.53 15.50
C ILE A 259 -5.00 4.18 16.12
N PRO A 260 -4.78 5.51 15.89
CA PRO A 260 -3.67 6.22 16.51
C PRO A 260 -3.82 6.30 18.03
N SER A 261 -2.70 6.28 18.74
CA SER A 261 -2.68 6.52 20.18
C SER A 261 -2.89 8.01 20.49
N GLU A 262 -3.18 8.33 21.76
CA GLU A 262 -3.28 9.72 22.21
C GLU A 262 -1.97 10.49 21.96
N ALA A 263 -0.83 9.84 22.18
CA ALA A 263 0.49 10.42 21.90
C ALA A 263 0.71 10.70 20.40
N ASP A 264 0.22 9.83 19.50
CA ASP A 264 0.27 10.09 18.06
C ASP A 264 -0.60 11.28 17.66
N CYS A 265 -1.79 11.42 18.25
CA CYS A 265 -2.68 12.56 18.02
C CYS A 265 -2.04 13.87 18.48
N GLU A 266 -1.41 13.89 19.66
CA GLU A 266 -0.70 15.07 20.19
C GLU A 266 0.50 15.44 19.30
N ALA A 267 1.30 14.46 18.88
CA ALA A 267 2.47 14.68 18.03
C ALA A 267 2.08 15.22 16.65
N MET A 268 1.03 14.69 16.01
CA MET A 268 0.51 15.23 14.76
C MET A 268 -0.02 16.66 14.97
N GLN A 269 -0.79 16.88 16.02
CA GLN A 269 -1.34 18.22 16.34
C GLN A 269 -0.24 19.26 16.52
N GLU A 270 0.85 18.91 17.20
CA GLU A 270 1.99 19.82 17.37
C GLU A 270 2.67 20.12 16.02
N SER A 271 2.87 19.10 15.17
CA SER A 271 3.39 19.30 13.82
C SER A 271 2.54 20.22 12.95
N LEU A 272 1.21 20.18 13.11
CA LEU A 272 0.28 21.01 12.35
C LEU A 272 0.09 22.42 12.94
N ARG A 273 0.57 22.68 14.16
CA ARG A 273 0.52 24.02 14.79
C ARG A 273 1.50 25.02 14.19
N GLU A 274 2.46 24.58 13.39
CA GLU A 274 3.37 25.50 12.71
C GLU A 274 2.60 26.51 11.85
N ASN A 275 2.98 27.80 11.96
CA ASN A 275 2.27 28.90 11.28
C ASN A 275 2.32 28.81 9.75
N SER A 276 3.22 28.02 9.19
CA SER A 276 3.34 27.78 7.75
C SER A 276 2.30 26.78 7.21
N LYS A 277 1.67 26.01 8.10
CA LYS A 277 0.77 24.90 7.72
C LYS A 277 -0.71 25.20 7.94
N ARG A 278 -1.05 26.23 8.71
CA ARG A 278 -2.44 26.59 9.02
C ARG A 278 -2.67 28.10 9.03
N PRO A 279 -3.90 28.57 8.80
CA PRO A 279 -4.31 29.92 9.14
C PRO A 279 -4.12 30.18 10.64
N MET A 280 -3.73 31.43 10.99
CA MET A 280 -3.52 31.78 12.39
C MET A 280 -4.79 31.73 13.26
N THR A 281 -5.97 31.77 12.62
CA THR A 281 -7.28 31.71 13.26
C THR A 281 -7.74 30.28 13.58
N ASP A 282 -7.17 29.28 12.96
CA ASP A 282 -7.66 27.89 13.05
C ASP A 282 -7.13 27.18 14.30
N LEU A 283 -8.05 26.66 15.09
CA LEU A 283 -7.77 25.74 16.18
C LEU A 283 -7.82 24.30 15.61
N VAL A 284 -6.65 23.72 15.41
CA VAL A 284 -6.52 22.37 14.87
C VAL A 284 -6.46 21.35 16.01
N ASN A 285 -7.33 20.35 15.97
CA ASN A 285 -7.35 19.22 16.88
C ASN A 285 -7.17 17.93 16.06
N CYS A 286 -6.24 17.07 16.48
CA CYS A 286 -6.08 15.74 15.91
C CYS A 286 -6.74 14.70 16.82
N LYS A 287 -7.53 13.81 16.24
CA LYS A 287 -8.36 12.84 16.96
C LYS A 287 -8.32 11.47 16.32
N ALA A 288 -8.47 10.43 17.14
CA ALA A 288 -8.72 9.09 16.65
C ALA A 288 -10.17 8.98 16.13
N PRO A 289 -10.40 8.23 15.02
CA PRO A 289 -11.76 7.97 14.54
C PRO A 289 -12.52 7.06 15.51
N THR A 290 -13.85 7.14 15.47
CA THR A 290 -14.72 6.27 16.25
C THR A 290 -14.92 4.94 15.51
N GLU A 291 -14.76 3.81 16.20
CA GLU A 291 -14.98 2.50 15.61
C GLU A 291 -16.47 2.14 15.59
N ILE A 292 -16.98 1.66 14.42
CA ILE A 292 -18.31 1.07 14.27
C ILE A 292 -18.15 -0.43 14.09
N GLU A 293 -18.68 -1.18 15.02
CA GLU A 293 -18.58 -2.64 15.02
C GLU A 293 -19.53 -3.27 14.01
N TYR A 294 -19.02 -4.26 13.25
CA TYR A 294 -19.84 -5.10 12.36
C TYR A 294 -19.38 -6.55 12.41
N GLY A 295 -20.28 -7.45 12.00
CA GLY A 295 -19.97 -8.86 11.85
C GLY A 295 -20.12 -9.32 10.41
N ILE A 296 -19.50 -10.42 10.05
CA ILE A 296 -19.72 -11.15 8.80
C ILE A 296 -20.35 -12.49 9.15
N ASP A 297 -21.54 -12.76 8.61
CA ASP A 297 -22.20 -14.07 8.68
C ASP A 297 -22.76 -14.40 7.30
N VAL A 298 -22.08 -15.31 6.60
CA VAL A 298 -22.33 -15.62 5.21
C VAL A 298 -22.41 -17.12 4.99
N THR A 299 -23.45 -17.53 4.27
CA THR A 299 -23.56 -18.88 3.72
C THR A 299 -23.54 -18.82 2.20
N TYR A 300 -22.68 -19.62 1.56
CA TYR A 300 -22.61 -19.68 0.10
C TYR A 300 -22.66 -21.11 -0.43
N THR A 301 -23.15 -21.26 -1.66
CA THR A 301 -23.19 -22.53 -2.39
C THR A 301 -22.39 -22.44 -3.69
N ILE A 302 -21.95 -23.58 -4.19
CA ILE A 302 -21.23 -23.69 -5.46
C ILE A 302 -22.10 -24.51 -6.44
N ALA A 303 -22.10 -24.14 -7.72
CA ALA A 303 -22.80 -24.87 -8.74
C ALA A 303 -22.28 -26.31 -8.89
N ARG A 304 -23.15 -27.30 -9.04
CA ARG A 304 -22.79 -28.72 -9.17
C ARG A 304 -21.87 -28.99 -10.37
N SER A 305 -22.04 -28.24 -11.45
CA SER A 305 -21.14 -28.26 -12.61
C SER A 305 -19.69 -27.94 -12.28
N LYS A 306 -19.44 -27.17 -11.22
CA LYS A 306 -18.11 -26.79 -10.72
C LYS A 306 -17.55 -27.75 -9.63
N SER A 307 -18.17 -28.92 -9.41
CA SER A 307 -17.78 -29.85 -8.34
C SER A 307 -16.29 -30.22 -8.36
N LYS A 308 -15.70 -30.38 -9.55
CA LYS A 308 -14.27 -30.72 -9.72
C LYS A 308 -13.31 -29.64 -9.22
N ILE A 309 -13.75 -28.41 -9.19
CA ILE A 309 -12.94 -27.23 -8.74
C ILE A 309 -13.51 -26.60 -7.48
N ALA A 310 -14.38 -27.29 -6.76
CA ALA A 310 -15.08 -26.77 -5.59
C ALA A 310 -14.11 -26.24 -4.51
N VAL A 311 -13.01 -26.96 -4.25
CA VAL A 311 -11.98 -26.53 -3.29
C VAL A 311 -11.29 -25.26 -3.75
N THR A 312 -10.97 -25.12 -5.03
CA THR A 312 -10.38 -23.89 -5.58
C THR A 312 -11.33 -22.71 -5.43
N VAL A 313 -12.62 -22.92 -5.67
CA VAL A 313 -13.63 -21.87 -5.48
C VAL A 313 -13.79 -21.50 -3.99
N GLN A 314 -13.72 -22.47 -3.07
CA GLN A 314 -13.75 -22.18 -1.63
C GLN A 314 -12.55 -21.33 -1.20
N ASN A 315 -11.35 -21.65 -1.68
CA ASN A 315 -10.16 -20.86 -1.41
C ASN A 315 -10.27 -19.44 -2.00
N ALA A 316 -10.80 -19.32 -3.21
CA ALA A 316 -11.05 -18.00 -3.83
C ALA A 316 -12.09 -17.17 -3.06
N VAL A 317 -13.15 -17.81 -2.53
CA VAL A 317 -14.13 -17.13 -1.68
C VAL A 317 -13.51 -16.65 -0.37
N ASN A 318 -12.68 -17.49 0.26
CA ASN A 318 -11.99 -17.10 1.49
C ASN A 318 -11.04 -15.90 1.23
N ALA A 319 -10.27 -15.94 0.14
CA ALA A 319 -9.42 -14.82 -0.26
C ALA A 319 -10.23 -13.54 -0.51
N ALA A 320 -11.36 -13.62 -1.22
CA ALA A 320 -12.24 -12.48 -1.47
C ALA A 320 -12.83 -11.87 -0.18
N ILE A 321 -13.05 -12.70 0.85
CA ILE A 321 -13.51 -12.23 2.16
C ILE A 321 -12.38 -11.51 2.91
N GLU A 322 -11.15 -12.01 2.86
CA GLU A 322 -10.00 -11.31 3.46
C GLU A 322 -9.74 -9.97 2.76
N GLU A 323 -9.83 -9.93 1.42
CA GLU A 323 -9.77 -8.68 0.66
C GLU A 323 -10.89 -7.71 1.07
N TYR A 324 -12.12 -8.20 1.26
CA TYR A 324 -13.23 -7.38 1.73
C TYR A 324 -12.96 -6.79 3.13
N LYS A 325 -12.41 -7.58 4.06
CA LYS A 325 -12.07 -7.10 5.42
C LYS A 325 -11.08 -5.94 5.36
N THR A 326 -10.02 -6.09 4.57
CA THR A 326 -8.99 -5.06 4.38
C THR A 326 -9.59 -3.82 3.70
N TRP A 327 -10.37 -4.02 2.66
CA TRP A 327 -11.04 -2.92 1.93
C TRP A 327 -12.04 -2.18 2.82
N GLN A 328 -12.84 -2.90 3.63
CA GLN A 328 -13.84 -2.31 4.52
C GLN A 328 -13.21 -1.48 5.66
N ARG A 329 -11.97 -1.79 6.08
CA ARG A 329 -11.23 -1.06 7.11
C ARG A 329 -10.68 0.26 6.59
N THR A 330 -11.57 1.12 6.12
CA THR A 330 -11.29 2.46 5.60
C THR A 330 -12.26 3.45 6.25
N MET A 331 -11.75 4.63 6.60
CA MET A 331 -12.54 5.67 7.28
C MET A 331 -13.63 6.22 6.35
N GLY A 332 -14.85 6.44 6.90
CA GLY A 332 -15.99 6.97 6.14
C GLY A 332 -16.59 6.00 5.11
N ARG A 333 -16.19 4.74 5.11
CA ARG A 333 -16.72 3.73 4.18
C ARG A 333 -17.96 3.06 4.75
N ASP A 334 -19.07 3.16 4.03
CA ASP A 334 -20.31 2.50 4.41
C ASP A 334 -20.16 0.97 4.48
N ILE A 335 -20.88 0.36 5.38
CA ILE A 335 -20.93 -1.10 5.48
C ILE A 335 -22.03 -1.58 4.56
N ASP A 336 -21.66 -1.99 3.34
CA ASP A 336 -22.60 -2.45 2.30
C ASP A 336 -22.49 -3.96 2.11
N PRO A 337 -23.55 -4.73 2.44
CA PRO A 337 -23.60 -6.16 2.17
C PRO A 337 -23.57 -6.50 0.68
N ALA A 338 -23.97 -5.59 -0.22
CA ALA A 338 -23.98 -5.84 -1.65
C ALA A 338 -22.56 -6.01 -2.20
N GLU A 339 -21.59 -5.24 -1.72
CA GLU A 339 -20.18 -5.37 -2.11
C GLU A 339 -19.61 -6.73 -1.69
N LEU A 340 -19.91 -7.19 -0.46
CA LEU A 340 -19.51 -8.52 0.00
C LEU A 340 -20.11 -9.64 -0.89
N ILE A 341 -21.39 -9.52 -1.24
CA ILE A 341 -22.06 -10.46 -2.14
C ILE A 341 -21.40 -10.47 -3.51
N ALA A 342 -21.09 -9.30 -4.07
CA ALA A 342 -20.46 -9.17 -5.38
C ALA A 342 -19.10 -9.85 -5.41
N ARG A 343 -18.23 -9.62 -4.42
CA ARG A 343 -16.91 -10.24 -4.31
C ARG A 343 -16.99 -11.77 -4.22
N ILE A 344 -17.88 -12.29 -3.37
CA ILE A 344 -18.06 -13.75 -3.21
C ILE A 344 -18.61 -14.39 -4.49
N LYS A 345 -19.52 -13.71 -5.20
CA LYS A 345 -20.04 -14.20 -6.50
C LYS A 345 -18.96 -14.21 -7.56
N ASN A 346 -18.14 -13.16 -7.64
CA ASN A 346 -17.03 -13.06 -8.58
C ASN A 346 -15.96 -14.14 -8.31
N ALA A 347 -15.78 -14.55 -7.05
CA ALA A 347 -14.93 -15.67 -6.67
C ALA A 347 -15.47 -17.05 -7.12
N GLY A 348 -16.70 -17.11 -7.67
CA GLY A 348 -17.27 -18.31 -8.29
C GLY A 348 -18.40 -18.98 -7.55
N ALA A 349 -18.88 -18.41 -6.45
CA ALA A 349 -20.06 -18.88 -5.74
C ALA A 349 -21.33 -18.72 -6.60
N LYS A 350 -22.22 -19.69 -6.52
CA LYS A 350 -23.51 -19.64 -7.23
C LYS A 350 -24.53 -18.78 -6.48
N ARG A 351 -24.72 -19.06 -5.22
CA ARG A 351 -25.65 -18.34 -4.35
C ARG A 351 -24.92 -17.89 -3.10
N VAL A 352 -25.23 -16.68 -2.65
CA VAL A 352 -24.72 -16.09 -1.43
C VAL A 352 -25.90 -15.60 -0.59
N ARG A 353 -25.92 -15.95 0.68
CA ARG A 353 -26.85 -15.45 1.68
C ARG A 353 -26.06 -14.78 2.78
N VAL A 354 -26.33 -13.52 3.00
CA VAL A 354 -25.67 -12.70 4.02
C VAL A 354 -26.69 -12.44 5.12
N ALA A 355 -26.39 -12.89 6.33
CA ALA A 355 -27.14 -12.55 7.52
C ALA A 355 -26.55 -11.29 8.20
N ALA A 356 -25.24 -11.12 8.11
CA ALA A 356 -24.50 -9.94 8.48
C ALA A 356 -23.34 -9.74 7.47
N PRO A 357 -22.91 -8.50 7.20
CA PRO A 357 -23.36 -7.23 7.78
C PRO A 357 -24.75 -6.80 7.29
N ILE A 358 -25.36 -5.88 8.01
CA ILE A 358 -26.49 -5.07 7.55
C ILE A 358 -25.93 -3.77 6.95
N ASP A 359 -26.73 -3.10 6.14
CA ASP A 359 -26.40 -1.81 5.56
C ASP A 359 -26.31 -0.73 6.66
N VAL A 360 -25.15 -0.06 6.78
CA VAL A 360 -24.90 1.01 7.74
C VAL A 360 -24.13 2.13 7.05
N VAL A 361 -24.71 3.30 7.05
CA VAL A 361 -24.03 4.52 6.59
C VAL A 361 -23.06 4.98 7.69
N THR A 362 -21.81 5.22 7.31
CA THR A 362 -20.76 5.69 8.23
C THR A 362 -20.45 7.17 8.01
N GLU A 363 -20.18 7.88 9.09
CA GLU A 363 -19.70 9.26 9.01
C GLU A 363 -18.22 9.31 8.64
N SER A 364 -17.76 10.43 8.11
CA SER A 364 -16.36 10.63 7.68
C SER A 364 -15.32 10.45 8.79
N ALA A 365 -15.72 10.57 10.06
CA ALA A 365 -14.88 10.38 11.25
C ALA A 365 -15.00 8.99 11.88
N GLN A 366 -15.66 8.05 11.20
CA GLN A 366 -15.90 6.71 11.70
C GLN A 366 -15.17 5.67 10.84
N ILE A 367 -14.76 4.57 11.46
CA ILE A 367 -14.10 3.45 10.78
C ILE A 367 -14.76 2.12 11.15
N PRO A 368 -15.12 1.26 10.17
CA PRO A 368 -15.68 -0.05 10.45
C PRO A 368 -14.67 -0.99 11.14
N LYS A 369 -15.13 -1.70 12.17
CA LYS A 369 -14.36 -2.70 12.92
C LYS A 369 -15.05 -4.06 12.88
N LEU A 370 -14.39 -5.03 12.32
CA LEU A 370 -14.88 -6.41 12.31
C LEU A 370 -14.75 -7.02 13.72
N VAL A 371 -15.87 -7.50 14.29
CA VAL A 371 -15.89 -8.16 15.59
C VAL A 371 -16.16 -9.67 15.51
N SER A 372 -16.78 -10.13 14.42
CA SER A 372 -17.06 -11.55 14.23
C SER A 372 -17.09 -11.92 12.74
N CYS A 373 -16.59 -13.10 12.40
CA CYS A 373 -16.61 -13.61 11.04
C CYS A 373 -16.99 -15.08 11.02
N SER A 374 -18.15 -15.39 10.43
CA SER A 374 -18.66 -16.74 10.22
C SER A 374 -18.91 -16.94 8.73
N VAL A 375 -18.21 -17.89 8.13
CA VAL A 375 -18.35 -18.23 6.71
C VAL A 375 -18.65 -19.71 6.56
N VAL A 376 -19.82 -20.02 6.04
CA VAL A 376 -20.31 -21.40 5.92
C VAL A 376 -20.44 -21.80 4.46
N TYR A 377 -19.78 -22.88 4.10
CA TYR A 377 -20.01 -23.54 2.82
C TYR A 377 -21.28 -24.39 2.89
N GLY A 378 -22.32 -24.01 2.15
CA GLY A 378 -23.63 -24.65 2.12
C GLY A 378 -23.75 -25.85 1.16
N GLY A 379 -22.62 -26.30 0.58
CA GLY A 379 -22.59 -27.45 -0.32
C GLY A 379 -22.79 -27.10 -1.81
N LEU A 380 -22.97 -28.16 -2.62
CA LEU A 380 -23.24 -28.03 -4.05
C LEU A 380 -24.74 -27.85 -4.29
N GLU A 381 -25.09 -26.92 -5.14
CA GLU A 381 -26.46 -26.62 -5.56
C GLU A 381 -26.62 -26.93 -7.06
N ASP A 382 -27.76 -27.47 -7.48
CA ASP A 382 -28.03 -27.77 -8.89
C ASP A 382 -28.01 -26.47 -9.72
N ASP A 383 -27.54 -26.55 -10.97
CA ASP A 383 -27.25 -25.41 -11.84
C ASP A 383 -28.49 -24.58 -12.20
#